data_39fa7e6db85230e066da31b00eca8626
#
_entry.id   39fa7e6db85230e066da31b00eca8626
#
_cell.length_a   1.000
_cell.length_b   1.000
_cell.length_c   1.000
_cell.angle_alpha   90.00
_cell.angle_beta   90.00
_cell.angle_gamma   90.00
#
_symmetry.space_group_name_H-M   'P 1'
#
loop_
_entity.id
_entity.type
_entity.pdbx_description
1 polymer ?
#
loop_
_entity_poly.entity_id
_entity_poly.type
_entity_poly.pdbx_seq_one_letter_code
_entity_poly.pdbx_strand_id
1 'polypeptide(L)'
;MRKTFLFSLLILLLSGCKKDKFTTAPQLKYKSANTTTLGRFQTLSLTLSFTDAEGDIANTLTVLKIVKRCPNGSDGSFVQPYTVPSFPAAKNQQGDIIVSYSYNDVNPLCSPRNDTAIFKFVLKDKADHISDTAVSQPIIITN
;
A
#
# COMPACT_ATOMS: atom_id res chain seq x y z
N MET A 1 21.78 47.91 -14.08
CA MET A 1 20.64 47.69 -13.20
C MET A 1 19.53 46.75 -13.73
N ARG A 2 19.46 46.39 -15.01
CA ARG A 2 18.40 45.51 -15.59
C ARG A 2 18.67 44.00 -15.45
N LYS A 3 19.90 43.58 -15.21
CA LYS A 3 20.28 42.16 -15.12
C LYS A 3 20.12 41.56 -13.70
N THR A 4 20.14 42.36 -12.67
CA THR A 4 19.95 41.92 -11.28
C THR A 4 18.49 41.61 -10.92
N PHE A 5 17.53 42.22 -11.63
CA PHE A 5 16.10 42.02 -11.41
C PHE A 5 15.59 40.66 -11.98
N LEU A 6 16.21 40.17 -13.05
CA LEU A 6 15.87 38.88 -13.66
C LEU A 6 16.34 37.67 -12.79
N PHE A 7 17.43 37.84 -12.04
CA PHE A 7 17.94 36.77 -11.16
C PHE A 7 17.10 36.59 -9.88
N SER A 8 16.52 37.71 -9.38
CA SER A 8 15.64 37.67 -8.21
C SER A 8 14.28 37.01 -8.49
N LEU A 9 13.77 37.09 -9.72
CA LEU A 9 12.49 36.51 -10.11
C LEU A 9 12.57 34.97 -10.29
N LEU A 10 13.76 34.44 -10.60
CA LEU A 10 13.96 33.01 -10.82
C LEU A 10 13.99 32.21 -9.50
N ILE A 11 14.31 32.84 -8.36
CA ILE A 11 14.40 32.20 -7.03
C ILE A 11 13.01 31.96 -6.43
N LEU A 12 11.98 32.70 -6.83
CA LEU A 12 10.60 32.54 -6.34
C LEU A 12 9.85 31.32 -6.89
N LEU A 13 10.38 30.63 -7.90
CA LEU A 13 9.71 29.48 -8.53
C LEU A 13 10.06 28.14 -7.89
N LEU A 14 10.89 28.12 -6.83
CA LEU A 14 11.31 26.89 -6.13
C LEU A 14 10.54 26.62 -4.82
N SER A 15 9.43 27.31 -4.57
CA SER A 15 8.51 26.92 -3.49
C SER A 15 7.79 25.64 -3.89
N GLY A 16 8.51 24.51 -3.87
CA GLY A 16 7.96 23.18 -4.01
C GLY A 16 6.87 22.97 -2.97
N CYS A 17 5.65 22.77 -3.43
CA CYS A 17 4.49 22.41 -2.60
C CYS A 17 4.86 21.15 -1.80
N LYS A 18 5.20 21.31 -0.53
CA LYS A 18 5.33 20.15 0.37
C LYS A 18 3.91 19.59 0.53
N LYS A 19 3.65 18.40 -0.01
CA LYS A 19 2.39 17.70 0.24
C LYS A 19 2.25 17.56 1.76
N ASP A 20 1.12 18.03 2.31
CA ASP A 20 0.88 17.93 3.75
C ASP A 20 1.00 16.47 4.19
N LYS A 21 1.70 16.26 5.31
CA LYS A 21 1.91 14.92 5.88
C LYS A 21 0.60 14.32 6.39
N PHE A 22 -0.30 15.15 6.86
CA PHE A 22 -1.60 14.73 7.36
C PHE A 22 -2.69 15.42 6.56
N THR A 23 -3.59 14.64 5.99
CA THR A 23 -4.72 15.08 5.17
C THR A 23 -5.98 14.41 5.68
N THR A 24 -7.16 15.01 5.41
CA THR A 24 -8.46 14.43 5.73
C THR A 24 -8.65 13.05 5.11
N ALA A 25 -8.26 12.86 3.85
CA ALA A 25 -8.18 11.52 3.30
C ALA A 25 -6.93 10.81 3.83
N PRO A 26 -7.03 9.57 4.32
CA PRO A 26 -5.88 8.84 4.82
C PRO A 26 -4.81 8.69 3.72
N GLN A 27 -3.56 8.82 4.09
CA GLN A 27 -2.44 8.49 3.20
C GLN A 27 -1.92 7.10 3.52
N LEU A 28 -1.78 6.27 2.51
CA LEU A 28 -1.28 4.90 2.66
C LEU A 28 -0.05 4.70 1.78
N LYS A 29 1.00 4.08 2.33
CA LYS A 29 2.23 3.75 1.60
C LYS A 29 2.68 2.34 1.92
N TYR A 30 3.10 1.60 0.89
CA TYR A 30 3.82 0.35 1.09
C TYR A 30 5.21 0.64 1.67
N LYS A 31 5.58 -0.08 2.72
CA LYS A 31 6.85 0.09 3.43
C LYS A 31 7.83 -1.06 3.13
N SER A 32 7.38 -2.30 3.37
CA SER A 32 8.24 -3.47 3.19
C SER A 32 7.46 -4.78 3.20
N ALA A 33 8.12 -5.85 2.77
CA ALA A 33 7.74 -7.23 3.07
C ALA A 33 8.85 -7.91 3.88
N ASN A 34 8.51 -8.90 4.68
CA ASN A 34 9.48 -9.72 5.40
C ASN A 34 10.29 -10.63 4.46
N THR A 35 9.72 -10.93 3.28
CA THR A 35 10.39 -11.71 2.23
C THR A 35 9.89 -11.29 0.85
N THR A 36 10.71 -11.48 -0.17
CA THR A 36 10.33 -11.33 -1.59
C THR A 36 10.05 -12.68 -2.25
N THR A 37 10.32 -13.79 -1.53
CA THR A 37 10.08 -15.15 -2.02
C THR A 37 9.37 -15.93 -0.91
N LEU A 38 8.14 -16.33 -1.19
CA LEU A 38 7.30 -17.08 -0.26
C LEU A 38 7.29 -18.55 -0.65
N GLY A 39 7.82 -19.40 0.22
CA GLY A 39 7.79 -20.86 0.10
C GLY A 39 6.74 -21.51 0.98
N ARG A 40 6.58 -22.84 0.82
CA ARG A 40 5.69 -23.64 1.66
C ARG A 40 6.03 -23.47 3.15
N PHE A 41 4.99 -23.47 4.00
CA PHE A 41 5.09 -23.31 5.45
C PHE A 41 5.61 -21.92 5.92
N GLN A 42 5.81 -20.98 5.02
CA GLN A 42 6.20 -19.61 5.36
C GLN A 42 4.98 -18.69 5.45
N THR A 43 5.19 -17.56 6.12
CA THR A 43 4.23 -16.45 6.20
C THR A 43 4.81 -15.22 5.51
N LEU A 44 4.04 -14.63 4.62
CA LEU A 44 4.29 -13.33 4.03
C LEU A 44 3.67 -12.25 4.93
N SER A 45 4.47 -11.28 5.38
CA SER A 45 3.98 -10.11 6.10
C SER A 45 4.32 -8.85 5.32
N LEU A 46 3.29 -8.10 4.95
CA LEU A 46 3.38 -6.86 4.19
C LEU A 46 3.11 -5.69 5.12
N THR A 47 4.07 -4.80 5.28
CA THR A 47 3.98 -3.62 6.15
C THR A 47 3.61 -2.40 5.33
N LEU A 48 2.57 -1.71 5.77
CA LEU A 48 2.07 -0.45 5.23
C LEU A 48 2.26 0.63 6.29
N SER A 49 2.60 1.84 5.91
CA SER A 49 2.51 3.00 6.80
C SER A 49 1.33 3.86 6.39
N PHE A 50 0.65 4.42 7.39
CA PHE A 50 -0.44 5.37 7.16
C PHE A 50 -0.23 6.67 7.93
N THR A 51 -0.88 7.73 7.43
CA THR A 51 -1.07 9.00 8.15
C THR A 51 -2.48 9.49 7.89
N ASP A 52 -3.10 10.10 8.91
CA ASP A 52 -4.45 10.62 8.86
C ASP A 52 -4.62 11.83 9.79
N ALA A 53 -5.33 12.88 9.35
CA ALA A 53 -5.48 14.10 10.12
C ALA A 53 -6.49 13.94 11.27
N GLU A 54 -7.59 13.27 11.02
CA GLU A 54 -8.70 13.05 11.97
C GLU A 54 -8.44 11.86 12.90
N GLY A 55 -7.66 10.88 12.45
CA GLY A 55 -7.33 9.66 13.20
C GLY A 55 -8.48 8.67 13.29
N ASP A 56 -9.32 8.60 12.27
CA ASP A 56 -10.50 7.74 12.23
C ASP A 56 -10.39 6.59 11.20
N ILE A 57 -9.17 6.08 10.96
CA ILE A 57 -8.86 5.05 9.97
C ILE A 57 -9.51 3.67 10.24
N ALA A 58 -10.17 3.47 11.38
CA ALA A 58 -10.76 2.18 11.76
C ALA A 58 -12.00 1.86 10.89
N ASN A 59 -11.80 1.43 9.67
CA ASN A 59 -12.86 0.96 8.78
C ASN A 59 -12.36 -0.20 7.92
N THR A 60 -12.06 0.00 6.65
CA THR A 60 -11.76 -1.07 5.70
C THR A 60 -10.41 -0.86 5.01
N LEU A 61 -9.56 -1.90 5.07
CA LEU A 61 -8.41 -2.04 4.20
C LEU A 61 -8.77 -3.05 3.10
N THR A 62 -8.85 -2.61 1.86
CA THR A 62 -9.04 -3.49 0.71
C THR A 62 -7.69 -3.91 0.15
N VAL A 63 -7.48 -5.21 0.02
CA VAL A 63 -6.28 -5.79 -0.59
C VAL A 63 -6.64 -6.46 -1.90
N LEU A 64 -5.94 -6.10 -2.96
CA LEU A 64 -5.99 -6.72 -4.28
C LEU A 64 -4.66 -7.44 -4.54
N LYS A 65 -4.68 -8.77 -4.61
CA LYS A 65 -3.56 -9.57 -5.14
C LYS A 65 -3.74 -9.70 -6.64
N ILE A 66 -2.71 -9.38 -7.41
CA ILE A 66 -2.66 -9.52 -8.85
C ILE A 66 -1.54 -10.49 -9.20
N VAL A 67 -1.85 -11.54 -9.94
CA VAL A 67 -0.89 -12.47 -10.49
C VAL A 67 -1.00 -12.52 -12.01
N LYS A 68 0.07 -12.91 -12.69
CA LYS A 68 0.02 -13.18 -14.12
C LYS A 68 -0.82 -14.44 -14.34
N ARG A 69 -1.83 -14.33 -15.21
CA ARG A 69 -2.69 -15.48 -15.56
C ARG A 69 -1.87 -16.67 -16.03
N CYS A 70 -2.22 -17.85 -15.56
CA CYS A 70 -1.57 -19.10 -15.95
C CYS A 70 -1.85 -19.45 -17.42
N PRO A 71 -0.96 -20.21 -18.09
CA PRO A 71 -1.21 -20.68 -19.46
C PRO A 71 -2.50 -21.50 -19.64
N ASN A 72 -2.93 -22.20 -18.58
CA ASN A 72 -4.19 -22.96 -18.55
C ASN A 72 -5.44 -22.09 -18.31
N GLY A 73 -5.28 -20.76 -18.22
CA GLY A 73 -6.37 -19.81 -17.98
C GLY A 73 -6.69 -19.56 -16.52
N SER A 74 -6.10 -20.28 -15.57
CA SER A 74 -6.31 -20.03 -14.13
C SER A 74 -5.81 -18.65 -13.73
N ASP A 75 -6.56 -17.97 -12.86
CA ASP A 75 -6.23 -16.64 -12.31
C ASP A 75 -6.24 -16.70 -10.78
N GLY A 76 -5.08 -16.50 -10.20
CA GLY A 76 -4.88 -16.46 -8.74
C GLY A 76 -5.07 -15.08 -8.12
N SER A 77 -5.57 -14.10 -8.88
CA SER A 77 -5.89 -12.78 -8.38
C SER A 77 -7.12 -12.81 -7.48
N PHE A 78 -7.12 -11.98 -6.45
CA PHE A 78 -8.29 -11.82 -5.57
C PHE A 78 -8.40 -10.40 -5.06
N VAL A 79 -9.61 -10.03 -4.62
CA VAL A 79 -9.90 -8.80 -3.86
C VAL A 79 -10.44 -9.22 -2.51
N GLN A 80 -9.84 -8.74 -1.44
CA GLN A 80 -10.24 -9.09 -0.08
C GLN A 80 -10.30 -7.83 0.82
N PRO A 81 -11.46 -7.53 1.42
CA PRO A 81 -11.57 -6.51 2.45
C PRO A 81 -11.13 -7.06 3.81
N TYR A 82 -10.45 -6.22 4.59
CA TYR A 82 -10.11 -6.46 5.99
C TYR A 82 -10.66 -5.35 6.85
N THR A 83 -11.14 -5.68 8.04
CA THR A 83 -11.53 -4.68 9.03
C THR A 83 -10.29 -4.20 9.76
N VAL A 84 -10.02 -2.90 9.71
CA VAL A 84 -9.01 -2.27 10.55
C VAL A 84 -9.59 -2.12 11.97
N PRO A 85 -8.91 -2.66 13.01
CA PRO A 85 -9.40 -2.57 14.38
C PRO A 85 -9.63 -1.12 14.83
N SER A 86 -10.66 -0.91 15.66
CA SER A 86 -10.92 0.41 16.23
C SER A 86 -9.93 0.70 17.35
N PHE A 87 -9.36 1.88 17.34
CA PHE A 87 -8.53 2.45 18.41
C PHE A 87 -8.93 3.90 18.64
N PRO A 88 -8.57 4.51 19.79
CA PRO A 88 -8.92 5.89 20.08
C PRO A 88 -8.47 6.83 18.97
N ALA A 89 -9.40 7.63 18.44
CA ALA A 89 -9.09 8.63 17.43
C ALA A 89 -8.18 9.71 18.04
N ALA A 90 -7.15 10.07 17.32
CA ALA A 90 -6.20 11.10 17.70
C ALA A 90 -5.82 11.94 16.47
N LYS A 91 -5.84 13.25 16.61
CA LYS A 91 -5.41 14.14 15.53
C LYS A 91 -4.00 13.82 15.07
N ASN A 92 -3.78 13.89 13.75
CA ASN A 92 -2.50 13.61 13.12
C ASN A 92 -1.97 12.21 13.45
N GLN A 93 -2.84 11.21 13.33
CA GLN A 93 -2.51 9.83 13.60
C GLN A 93 -1.59 9.26 12.52
N GLN A 94 -0.66 8.43 12.95
CA GLN A 94 0.24 7.69 12.06
C GLN A 94 0.59 6.34 12.69
N GLY A 95 0.89 5.38 11.85
CA GLY A 95 1.28 4.05 12.31
C GLY A 95 1.56 3.09 11.16
N ASP A 96 1.74 1.84 11.52
CA ASP A 96 1.94 0.76 10.57
C ASP A 96 0.76 -0.23 10.66
N ILE A 97 0.33 -0.71 9.48
CA ILE A 97 -0.61 -1.83 9.33
C ILE A 97 0.18 -2.99 8.76
N ILE A 98 0.09 -4.17 9.40
CA ILE A 98 0.71 -5.39 8.91
C ILE A 98 -0.38 -6.33 8.43
N VAL A 99 -0.30 -6.72 7.14
CA VAL A 99 -1.16 -7.74 6.55
C VAL A 99 -0.34 -9.00 6.36
N SER A 100 -0.81 -10.12 6.93
CA SER A 100 -0.08 -11.39 6.88
C SER A 100 -0.90 -12.46 6.17
N TYR A 101 -0.23 -13.23 5.32
CA TYR A 101 -0.77 -14.37 4.59
C TYR A 101 0.07 -15.60 4.86
N SER A 102 -0.56 -16.72 5.18
CA SER A 102 0.12 -18.01 5.08
C SER A 102 0.34 -18.36 3.60
N TYR A 103 1.28 -19.26 3.34
CA TYR A 103 1.48 -19.79 1.99
C TYR A 103 0.17 -20.31 1.36
N ASN A 104 -0.68 -20.98 2.16
CA ASN A 104 -1.93 -21.56 1.67
C ASN A 104 -2.98 -20.51 1.27
N ASP A 105 -2.92 -19.29 1.83
CA ASP A 105 -3.84 -18.19 1.46
C ASP A 105 -3.53 -17.61 0.09
N VAL A 106 -2.28 -17.76 -0.36
CA VAL A 106 -1.77 -17.13 -1.59
C VAL A 106 -1.02 -18.10 -2.49
N ASN A 107 -1.16 -19.41 -2.26
CA ASN A 107 -0.43 -20.47 -2.95
C ASN A 107 -0.42 -20.28 -4.48
N PRO A 108 0.63 -20.78 -5.18
CA PRO A 108 0.71 -20.65 -6.63
C PRO A 108 -0.34 -21.54 -7.30
N LEU A 109 -0.98 -21.00 -8.34
CA LEU A 109 -1.94 -21.74 -9.17
C LEU A 109 -1.32 -22.28 -10.46
N CYS A 110 -0.17 -21.77 -10.85
CA CYS A 110 0.49 -22.11 -12.11
C CYS A 110 1.44 -23.31 -12.01
N SER A 111 1.09 -24.32 -11.17
CA SER A 111 1.95 -25.52 -11.05
C SER A 111 2.31 -26.12 -12.43
N PRO A 112 3.59 -26.50 -12.67
CA PRO A 112 4.72 -26.51 -11.74
C PRO A 112 5.53 -25.21 -11.68
N ARG A 113 5.00 -24.08 -12.13
CA ARG A 113 5.69 -22.79 -12.19
C ARG A 113 5.44 -21.97 -10.92
N ASN A 114 6.43 -21.17 -10.55
CA ASN A 114 6.25 -20.13 -9.55
C ASN A 114 5.33 -19.03 -10.07
N ASP A 115 4.55 -18.42 -9.17
CA ASP A 115 3.80 -17.21 -9.46
C ASP A 115 4.60 -15.97 -9.05
N THR A 116 4.30 -14.85 -9.71
CA THR A 116 4.75 -13.53 -9.27
C THR A 116 3.51 -12.69 -8.99
N ALA A 117 3.35 -12.31 -7.74
CA ALA A 117 2.22 -11.52 -7.27
C ALA A 117 2.60 -10.08 -6.96
N ILE A 118 1.70 -9.13 -7.23
CA ILE A 118 1.75 -7.75 -6.76
C ILE A 118 0.52 -7.52 -5.89
N PHE A 119 0.71 -6.92 -4.71
CA PHE A 119 -0.37 -6.55 -3.82
C PHE A 119 -0.62 -5.06 -3.89
N LYS A 120 -1.89 -4.68 -4.03
CA LYS A 120 -2.35 -3.30 -3.97
C LYS A 120 -3.26 -3.13 -2.76
N PHE A 121 -3.15 -1.99 -2.13
CA PHE A 121 -3.85 -1.69 -0.88
C PHE A 121 -4.55 -0.35 -0.98
N VAL A 122 -5.78 -0.30 -0.51
CA VAL A 122 -6.58 0.92 -0.40
C VAL A 122 -7.21 0.95 0.98
N LEU A 123 -6.99 2.03 1.71
CA LEU A 123 -7.55 2.28 3.03
C LEU A 123 -8.74 3.22 2.93
N LYS A 124 -9.83 2.88 3.60
CA LYS A 124 -11.03 3.70 3.74
C LYS A 124 -11.22 4.03 5.22
N ASP A 125 -11.43 5.29 5.57
CA ASP A 125 -11.69 5.75 6.93
C ASP A 125 -13.18 5.68 7.29
N LYS A 126 -13.54 6.09 8.54
CA LYS A 126 -14.93 6.11 9.01
C LYS A 126 -15.79 7.18 8.34
N ALA A 127 -15.17 8.23 7.81
CA ALA A 127 -15.85 9.30 7.07
C ALA A 127 -15.99 8.98 5.57
N ASP A 128 -15.63 7.75 5.16
CA ASP A 128 -15.66 7.26 3.77
C ASP A 128 -14.63 7.89 2.82
N HIS A 129 -13.61 8.59 3.36
CA HIS A 129 -12.50 9.04 2.53
C HIS A 129 -11.59 7.85 2.17
N ILE A 130 -11.02 7.90 0.98
CA ILE A 130 -10.25 6.80 0.41
C ILE A 130 -8.82 7.26 0.17
N SER A 131 -7.85 6.44 0.56
CA SER A 131 -6.43 6.69 0.33
C SER A 131 -6.04 6.52 -1.14
N ASP A 132 -4.87 7.07 -1.51
CA ASP A 132 -4.16 6.61 -2.71
C ASP A 132 -3.88 5.10 -2.61
N THR A 133 -3.72 4.45 -3.77
CA THR A 133 -3.36 3.03 -3.82
C THR A 133 -1.89 2.83 -3.50
N ALA A 134 -1.59 2.13 -2.41
CA ALA A 134 -0.24 1.63 -2.12
C ALA A 134 0.02 0.32 -2.89
N VAL A 135 1.23 0.15 -3.44
CA VAL A 135 1.58 -1.00 -4.29
C VAL A 135 2.85 -1.65 -3.76
N SER A 136 2.81 -2.98 -3.56
CA SER A 136 3.98 -3.74 -3.14
C SER A 136 5.01 -3.89 -4.26
N GLN A 137 6.23 -4.24 -3.89
CA GLN A 137 7.16 -4.88 -4.81
C GLN A 137 6.62 -6.25 -5.26
N PRO A 138 7.11 -6.82 -6.38
CA PRO A 138 6.78 -8.18 -6.77
C PRO A 138 7.20 -9.20 -5.72
N ILE A 139 6.32 -10.16 -5.42
CA ILE A 139 6.57 -11.29 -4.51
C ILE A 139 6.50 -12.57 -5.34
N ILE A 140 7.56 -13.38 -5.28
CA ILE A 140 7.62 -14.69 -5.92
C ILE A 140 6.99 -15.69 -4.96
N ILE A 141 6.00 -16.44 -5.42
CA ILE A 141 5.37 -17.53 -4.67
C ILE A 141 5.85 -18.83 -5.31
N THR A 142 6.67 -19.59 -4.58
CA THR A 142 7.27 -20.83 -5.09
C THR A 142 6.27 -21.98 -5.03
N ASN A 143 6.39 -22.89 -6.00
CA ASN A 143 5.56 -24.11 -6.02
C ASN A 143 6.17 -25.23 -5.15
#